data_c46996e91e40c33f80a2945c63dec1ed
#
_entry.id   c46996e91e40c33f80a2945c63dec1ed
#
_cell.length_a   1.000
_cell.length_b   1.000
_cell.length_c   1.000
_cell.angle_alpha   90.00
_cell.angle_beta   90.00
_cell.angle_gamma   90.00
#
_symmetry.space_group_name_H-M   'P 1'
#
loop_
_entity.id
_entity.type
_entity.pdbx_description
1 polymer ?
#
loop_
_entity_poly.entity_id
_entity_poly.type
_entity_poly.pdbx_seq_one_letter_code
_entity_poly.pdbx_strand_id
1 'polypeptide(L)'
;MAFITLSENMVGGVWKKPRENSIEALLYGIEHADGVEMDLRLTADGEVVIHHDPRTSGGLYPESSDYSEIAQHSDRFEDLLSEEDFTSRWVDEGRFVCLELKAPHPSSGAGGGWFRGAAMRRHMSELMQKVREMIEXESVPVSSTVFYSFDPCITKVAEXHSGDYRHARLMPKLXQWGGXKVQRAAAFPSFISTSVPRMLSRQRKLGAPMLPLALEYLEGWTRHIPIGTSVGLKGRGLQRFNEIRKGHPVYVWPAPLDVEPRLLGAGLSCISDTMDSNLQYPGGLERCMRPATMPEIEGARMPWNEISKEERRGVVQKWRKRWSWSATPEELDEISTASTLPWEAPRLIGHRGVGKDPGTL
;
A
#
# COMPACT_ATOMS: atom_id res chain seq x y z
N MET A 1 32.39 -4.61 1.93
CA MET A 1 31.04 -4.90 2.47
C MET A 1 30.91 -4.18 3.79
N ALA A 2 30.19 -3.09 3.81
CA ALA A 2 29.87 -2.38 5.04
C ALA A 2 28.49 -2.89 5.49
N PHE A 3 28.48 -3.64 6.59
CA PHE A 3 27.22 -3.95 7.27
C PHE A 3 26.67 -2.64 7.81
N ILE A 4 25.68 -2.08 7.14
CA ILE A 4 24.91 -0.98 7.72
C ILE A 4 24.00 -1.63 8.77
N THR A 5 24.47 -1.69 9.99
CA THR A 5 23.61 -2.08 11.10
C THR A 5 22.60 -0.96 11.32
N LEU A 6 21.33 -1.29 11.20
CA LEU A 6 20.19 -0.37 11.38
C LEU A 6 20.14 0.32 12.76
N SER A 7 21.11 0.05 13.64
CA SER A 7 21.20 0.65 14.98
C SER A 7 21.73 2.09 14.99
N GLU A 8 22.16 2.65 13.85
CA GLU A 8 22.76 3.99 13.80
C GLU A 8 21.74 5.14 13.66
N ASN A 9 20.44 4.81 13.49
CA ASN A 9 19.40 5.83 13.33
C ASN A 9 18.93 6.46 14.66
N MET A 10 19.66 6.23 15.76
CA MET A 10 19.33 6.81 17.07
C MET A 10 20.45 7.77 17.50
N VAL A 11 20.37 9.02 17.07
CA VAL A 11 21.25 10.06 17.60
C VAL A 11 20.56 10.72 18.80
N GLY A 12 21.07 10.46 19.98
CA GLY A 12 20.55 11.05 21.21
C GLY A 12 19.17 10.54 21.64
N GLY A 13 18.82 9.30 21.27
CA GLY A 13 17.54 8.69 21.68
C GLY A 13 16.31 9.13 20.90
N VAL A 14 16.49 9.95 19.89
CA VAL A 14 15.37 10.39 19.01
C VAL A 14 15.48 9.66 17.67
N TRP A 15 14.40 9.01 17.27
CA TRP A 15 14.33 8.33 15.96
C TRP A 15 14.51 9.34 14.83
N LYS A 16 15.47 9.10 13.95
CA LYS A 16 15.70 9.91 12.76
C LYS A 16 14.98 9.26 11.58
N LYS A 17 13.94 9.91 11.10
CA LYS A 17 13.13 9.42 10.00
C LYS A 17 13.94 9.41 8.69
N PRO A 18 14.06 8.25 8.01
CA PRO A 18 14.65 8.20 6.67
C PRO A 18 13.81 8.97 5.65
N ARG A 19 14.41 9.34 4.52
CA ARG A 19 13.69 9.99 3.40
C ARG A 19 12.63 9.02 2.86
N GLU A 20 11.41 9.49 2.68
CA GLU A 20 10.31 8.67 2.12
C GLU A 20 10.72 8.09 0.75
N ASN A 21 10.24 6.90 0.41
CA ASN A 21 10.53 6.23 -0.85
C ASN A 21 12.05 6.10 -1.11
N SER A 22 12.82 5.83 -0.04
CA SER A 22 14.23 5.44 -0.15
C SER A 22 14.39 3.98 0.26
N ILE A 23 15.47 3.36 -0.15
CA ILE A 23 15.81 1.99 0.28
C ILE A 23 15.84 1.93 1.81
N GLU A 24 16.47 2.91 2.47
CA GLU A 24 16.53 2.97 3.93
C GLU A 24 15.13 3.00 4.57
N ALA A 25 14.20 3.81 4.01
CA ALA A 25 12.83 3.90 4.52
C ALA A 25 12.07 2.59 4.34
N LEU A 26 12.25 1.94 3.20
CA LEU A 26 11.55 0.68 2.87
C LEU A 26 12.08 -0.48 3.71
N LEU A 27 13.41 -0.54 3.92
CA LEU A 27 14.04 -1.51 4.84
C LEU A 27 13.48 -1.35 6.26
N TYR A 28 13.47 -0.12 6.78
CA TYR A 28 12.91 0.16 8.10
C TYR A 28 11.44 -0.24 8.18
N GLY A 29 10.65 0.18 7.18
CA GLY A 29 9.22 -0.10 7.15
C GLY A 29 8.91 -1.60 7.11
N ILE A 30 9.59 -2.34 6.24
CA ILE A 30 9.33 -3.78 6.13
C ILE A 30 9.81 -4.55 7.37
N GLU A 31 10.84 -4.07 8.05
CA GLU A 31 11.29 -4.67 9.31
C GLU A 31 10.28 -4.50 10.44
N HIS A 32 9.74 -3.30 10.60
CA HIS A 32 8.94 -2.94 11.77
C HIS A 32 7.44 -3.09 11.59
N ALA A 33 6.92 -3.06 10.34
CA ALA A 33 5.49 -3.13 10.05
C ALA A 33 5.09 -4.46 9.39
N ASP A 34 3.80 -4.66 9.16
CA ASP A 34 3.28 -5.82 8.39
C ASP A 34 3.64 -5.73 6.90
N GLY A 35 4.14 -4.59 6.46
CA GLY A 35 4.53 -4.40 5.08
C GLY A 35 4.78 -2.93 4.76
N VAL A 36 5.04 -2.66 3.50
CA VAL A 36 5.30 -1.31 3.00
C VAL A 36 4.52 -1.01 1.73
N GLU A 37 4.39 0.26 1.47
CA GLU A 37 3.88 0.79 0.21
C GLU A 37 4.98 1.62 -0.41
N MET A 38 5.11 1.59 -1.74
CA MET A 38 6.08 2.40 -2.47
C MET A 38 5.56 2.81 -3.84
N ASP A 39 6.11 3.91 -4.35
CA ASP A 39 5.73 4.52 -5.62
C ASP A 39 6.79 4.24 -6.68
N LEU A 40 6.41 3.65 -7.80
CA LEU A 40 7.32 3.25 -8.88
C LEU A 40 7.08 4.06 -10.14
N ARG A 41 8.19 4.50 -10.77
CA ARG A 41 8.18 5.22 -12.05
C ARG A 41 9.19 4.61 -13.02
N LEU A 42 8.98 4.85 -14.32
CA LEU A 42 9.87 4.38 -15.38
C LEU A 42 10.65 5.58 -15.93
N THR A 43 11.96 5.51 -15.96
CA THR A 43 12.83 6.56 -16.52
C THR A 43 12.86 6.51 -18.06
N ALA A 44 13.47 7.50 -18.70
CA ALA A 44 13.58 7.55 -20.16
C ALA A 44 14.43 6.41 -20.71
N ASP A 45 15.47 6.01 -19.97
CA ASP A 45 16.33 4.87 -20.35
C ASP A 45 15.79 3.52 -19.88
N GLY A 46 14.59 3.50 -19.29
CA GLY A 46 13.87 2.27 -18.95
C GLY A 46 14.21 1.68 -17.58
N GLU A 47 14.84 2.43 -16.68
CA GLU A 47 15.06 1.98 -15.31
C GLU A 47 13.79 2.17 -14.48
N VAL A 48 13.53 1.26 -13.53
CA VAL A 48 12.42 1.41 -12.58
C VAL A 48 12.98 2.08 -11.33
N VAL A 49 12.43 3.27 -11.01
CA VAL A 49 12.88 4.04 -9.85
C VAL A 49 11.76 4.20 -8.83
N ILE A 50 12.16 4.31 -7.56
CA ILE A 50 11.26 4.50 -6.42
C ILE A 50 11.12 6.02 -6.20
N HIS A 51 9.96 6.58 -6.59
CA HIS A 51 9.78 8.03 -6.52
C HIS A 51 8.32 8.43 -6.59
N HIS A 52 7.85 9.23 -5.61
CA HIS A 52 6.44 9.66 -5.56
C HIS A 52 6.13 10.85 -6.46
N ASP A 53 6.86 11.96 -6.26
CA ASP A 53 6.47 13.25 -6.85
C ASP A 53 6.65 13.26 -8.38
N PRO A 54 5.91 14.14 -9.08
CA PRO A 54 6.12 14.27 -10.53
C PRO A 54 7.53 14.70 -10.91
N ARG A 55 8.20 15.48 -10.04
CA ARG A 55 9.56 15.96 -10.26
C ARG A 55 10.44 15.58 -9.08
N THR A 56 11.69 15.31 -9.37
CA THR A 56 12.73 15.17 -8.36
C THR A 56 12.97 16.52 -7.66
N SER A 57 13.66 16.52 -6.54
CA SER A 57 14.09 17.77 -5.88
C SER A 57 15.01 18.61 -6.78
N GLY A 58 15.63 17.99 -7.79
CA GLY A 58 16.39 18.69 -8.85
C GLY A 58 15.51 19.30 -9.95
N GLY A 59 14.18 19.12 -9.87
CA GLY A 59 13.24 19.70 -10.83
C GLY A 59 12.99 18.86 -12.10
N LEU A 60 13.66 17.70 -12.23
CA LEU A 60 13.55 16.83 -13.39
C LEU A 60 12.34 15.89 -13.27
N TYR A 61 11.75 15.52 -14.40
CA TYR A 61 10.71 14.49 -14.44
C TYR A 61 11.41 13.12 -14.64
N PRO A 62 11.21 12.15 -13.74
CA PRO A 62 11.84 10.84 -13.92
C PRO A 62 11.57 10.23 -15.31
N GLU A 63 10.34 10.34 -15.81
CA GLU A 63 9.92 9.71 -17.06
C GLU A 63 10.53 10.35 -18.32
N SER A 64 11.22 11.49 -18.19
CA SER A 64 11.92 12.13 -19.33
C SER A 64 13.40 12.35 -19.05
N SER A 65 13.93 11.67 -18.04
CA SER A 65 15.35 11.73 -17.66
C SER A 65 15.93 10.32 -17.64
N ASP A 66 17.19 10.20 -17.97
CA ASP A 66 17.94 8.95 -17.75
C ASP A 66 18.22 8.79 -16.25
N TYR A 67 18.34 7.55 -15.79
CA TYR A 67 18.59 7.29 -14.36
C TYR A 67 19.81 8.05 -13.85
N SER A 68 20.89 8.09 -14.64
CA SER A 68 22.13 8.79 -14.24
C SER A 68 21.92 10.26 -13.88
N GLU A 69 20.88 10.91 -14.43
CA GLU A 69 20.57 12.32 -14.15
C GLU A 69 19.82 12.50 -12.82
N ILE A 70 19.15 11.45 -12.35
CA ILE A 70 18.29 11.53 -11.15
C ILE A 70 18.72 10.61 -10.00
N ALA A 71 19.83 9.89 -10.16
CA ALA A 71 20.32 8.89 -9.18
C ALA A 71 20.54 9.46 -7.78
N GLN A 72 20.85 10.75 -7.65
CA GLN A 72 21.01 11.39 -6.33
C GLN A 72 19.67 11.71 -5.65
N HIS A 73 18.55 11.52 -6.35
CA HIS A 73 17.20 11.87 -5.86
C HIS A 73 16.26 10.68 -5.75
N SER A 74 16.58 9.57 -6.41
CA SER A 74 15.67 8.41 -6.52
C SER A 74 16.49 7.12 -6.54
N ASP A 75 16.10 6.15 -5.74
CA ASP A 75 16.74 4.85 -5.71
C ASP A 75 16.13 3.95 -6.79
N ARG A 76 16.91 3.00 -7.32
CA ARG A 76 16.37 2.00 -8.26
C ARG A 76 15.63 0.90 -7.50
N PHE A 77 14.59 0.39 -8.12
CA PHE A 77 13.85 -0.73 -7.57
C PHE A 77 14.71 -2.02 -7.56
N GLU A 78 15.58 -2.18 -8.57
CA GLU A 78 16.53 -3.29 -8.65
C GLU A 78 17.49 -3.30 -7.45
N ASP A 79 17.96 -2.12 -7.04
CA ASP A 79 18.87 -2.01 -5.90
C ASP A 79 18.16 -2.42 -4.59
N LEU A 80 16.87 -2.05 -4.44
CA LEU A 80 16.07 -2.50 -3.29
C LEU A 80 15.88 -4.02 -3.29
N LEU A 81 15.61 -4.62 -4.45
CA LEU A 81 15.44 -6.07 -4.56
C LEU A 81 16.73 -6.83 -4.25
N SER A 82 17.88 -6.18 -4.42
CA SER A 82 19.19 -6.76 -4.08
C SER A 82 19.47 -6.76 -2.56
N GLU A 83 18.63 -6.06 -1.77
CA GLU A 83 18.74 -6.05 -0.31
C GLU A 83 18.10 -7.32 0.25
N GLU A 84 18.92 -8.28 0.68
CA GLU A 84 18.48 -9.58 1.20
C GLU A 84 17.50 -9.42 2.37
N ASP A 85 17.73 -8.44 3.25
CA ASP A 85 16.83 -8.14 4.37
C ASP A 85 15.44 -7.72 3.92
N PHE A 86 15.32 -7.05 2.77
CA PHE A 86 14.03 -6.66 2.22
C PHE A 86 13.32 -7.85 1.59
N THR A 87 14.01 -8.54 0.68
CA THR A 87 13.42 -9.63 -0.10
C THR A 87 13.04 -10.84 0.76
N SER A 88 13.88 -11.23 1.72
CA SER A 88 13.55 -12.36 2.61
C SER A 88 12.30 -12.08 3.46
N ARG A 89 12.14 -10.85 3.97
CA ARG A 89 10.93 -10.49 4.73
C ARG A 89 9.68 -10.51 3.86
N TRP A 90 9.79 -10.07 2.61
CA TRP A 90 8.68 -10.09 1.66
C TRP A 90 8.31 -11.54 1.28
N VAL A 91 9.32 -12.36 0.97
CA VAL A 91 9.13 -13.73 0.46
C VAL A 91 8.78 -14.71 1.58
N ASP A 92 9.52 -14.66 2.72
CA ASP A 92 9.47 -15.72 3.73
C ASP A 92 8.62 -15.38 4.96
N GLU A 93 8.50 -14.09 5.33
CA GLU A 93 7.83 -13.72 6.58
C GLU A 93 6.36 -13.30 6.41
N GLY A 94 5.85 -13.28 5.18
CA GLY A 94 4.47 -12.89 4.90
C GLY A 94 4.22 -11.38 4.92
N ARG A 95 5.30 -10.58 4.85
CA ARG A 95 5.17 -9.12 4.77
C ARG A 95 4.54 -8.72 3.45
N PHE A 96 3.85 -7.60 3.46
CA PHE A 96 3.00 -7.19 2.34
C PHE A 96 3.59 -5.99 1.63
N VAL A 97 3.58 -6.01 0.29
CA VAL A 97 4.07 -4.86 -0.47
C VAL A 97 3.02 -4.35 -1.45
N CYS A 98 2.72 -3.06 -1.33
CA CYS A 98 1.86 -2.33 -2.25
C CYS A 98 2.74 -1.56 -3.24
N LEU A 99 2.61 -1.88 -4.52
CA LEU A 99 3.40 -1.26 -5.60
C LEU A 99 2.50 -0.26 -6.36
N GLU A 100 2.64 1.05 -6.05
CA GLU A 100 1.91 2.07 -6.81
C GLU A 100 2.65 2.40 -8.11
N LEU A 101 2.03 2.05 -9.24
CA LEU A 101 2.56 2.42 -10.55
C LEU A 101 2.09 3.84 -10.89
N LYS A 102 3.05 4.78 -10.89
CA LYS A 102 2.76 6.20 -11.13
C LYS A 102 2.60 6.48 -12.62
N ALA A 103 1.49 7.11 -12.96
CA ALA A 103 1.29 7.63 -14.31
C ALA A 103 2.17 8.87 -14.49
N PRO A 104 2.87 9.03 -15.63
CA PRO A 104 3.75 10.17 -15.86
C PRO A 104 2.98 11.49 -15.84
N HIS A 105 3.65 12.54 -15.39
CA HIS A 105 3.08 13.89 -15.42
C HIS A 105 2.94 14.36 -16.88
N PRO A 106 1.81 14.98 -17.29
CA PRO A 106 1.65 15.41 -18.68
C PRO A 106 2.79 16.29 -19.22
N SER A 107 3.36 17.15 -18.38
CA SER A 107 4.44 18.05 -18.79
C SER A 107 5.78 17.36 -19.02
N SER A 108 5.94 16.08 -18.63
CA SER A 108 7.14 15.32 -18.96
C SER A 108 7.17 14.92 -20.45
N GLY A 109 6.01 14.94 -21.11
CA GLY A 109 5.87 14.43 -22.48
C GLY A 109 5.71 12.91 -22.55
N ALA A 110 6.16 12.19 -21.53
CA ALA A 110 6.04 10.73 -21.48
C ALA A 110 4.56 10.31 -21.43
N GLY A 111 4.27 9.10 -21.88
CA GLY A 111 2.90 8.57 -21.89
C GLY A 111 1.96 9.38 -22.77
N GLY A 112 2.50 10.12 -23.75
CA GLY A 112 1.69 10.96 -24.66
C GLY A 112 1.37 12.35 -24.13
N GLY A 113 1.99 12.75 -23.04
CA GLY A 113 1.84 14.09 -22.47
C GLY A 113 0.36 14.39 -22.14
N TRP A 114 -0.17 15.47 -22.71
CA TRP A 114 -1.56 15.86 -22.54
C TRP A 114 -2.53 15.04 -23.40
N PHE A 115 -2.03 14.27 -24.38
CA PHE A 115 -2.82 13.44 -25.30
C PHE A 115 -2.66 11.94 -24.96
N ARG A 116 -2.93 11.59 -23.74
CA ARG A 116 -2.58 10.31 -23.08
C ARG A 116 -2.92 9.02 -23.86
N GLY A 117 -4.12 8.59 -23.85
CA GLY A 117 -4.65 7.46 -24.65
C GLY A 117 -3.76 6.21 -24.73
N ALA A 118 -3.43 5.79 -25.95
CA ALA A 118 -2.62 4.59 -26.19
C ALA A 118 -1.19 4.73 -25.70
N ALA A 119 -0.60 5.92 -25.80
CA ALA A 119 0.76 6.16 -25.32
C ALA A 119 0.88 5.97 -23.80
N MET A 120 -0.14 6.44 -23.06
CA MET A 120 -0.21 6.22 -21.61
C MET A 120 -0.26 4.73 -21.28
N ARG A 121 -1.13 3.99 -21.98
CA ARG A 121 -1.21 2.53 -21.78
C ARG A 121 0.12 1.84 -22.06
N ARG A 122 0.82 2.19 -23.16
CA ARG A 122 2.13 1.60 -23.45
C ARG A 122 3.14 1.85 -22.35
N HIS A 123 3.23 3.10 -21.86
CA HIS A 123 4.14 3.47 -20.78
C HIS A 123 3.84 2.66 -19.50
N MET A 124 2.57 2.61 -19.11
CA MET A 124 2.16 1.88 -17.91
C MET A 124 2.30 0.36 -18.08
N SER A 125 2.14 -0.15 -19.31
CA SER A 125 2.37 -1.56 -19.62
C SER A 125 3.86 -1.92 -19.49
N GLU A 126 4.73 -1.08 -20.01
CA GLU A 126 6.17 -1.26 -19.90
C GLU A 126 6.61 -1.24 -18.43
N LEU A 127 6.15 -0.25 -17.66
CA LEU A 127 6.45 -0.17 -16.23
C LEU A 127 5.98 -1.43 -15.50
N MET A 128 4.72 -1.83 -15.69
CA MET A 128 4.19 -3.02 -15.02
C MET A 128 4.94 -4.30 -15.41
N GLN A 129 5.25 -4.46 -16.71
CA GLN A 129 5.96 -5.64 -17.19
C GLN A 129 7.36 -5.73 -16.55
N LYS A 130 8.11 -4.62 -16.55
CA LYS A 130 9.45 -4.60 -15.94
C LYS A 130 9.40 -4.92 -14.44
N VAL A 131 8.50 -4.28 -13.71
CA VAL A 131 8.35 -4.54 -12.26
C VAL A 131 7.98 -6.01 -12.02
N ARG A 132 7.02 -6.54 -12.81
CA ARG A 132 6.63 -7.95 -12.69
C ARG A 132 7.82 -8.87 -12.93
N GLU A 133 8.56 -8.65 -14.02
CA GLU A 133 9.72 -9.49 -14.36
C GLU A 133 10.76 -9.49 -13.24
N MET A 134 11.00 -8.32 -12.63
CA MET A 134 11.93 -8.19 -11.51
C MET A 134 11.46 -8.97 -10.28
N ILE A 135 10.20 -8.85 -9.88
CA ILE A 135 9.68 -9.53 -8.69
C ILE A 135 9.48 -11.04 -8.93
N GLU A 136 9.23 -11.45 -10.15
CA GLU A 136 9.22 -12.88 -10.52
C GLU A 136 10.59 -13.52 -10.35
N UNK A 137 11.57 -12.71 -10.55
CA UNK A 137 12.81 -13.05 -10.45
C UNK A 137 13.18 -13.41 -9.17
N GLU A 138 12.61 -12.72 -8.19
CA GLU A 138 12.87 -12.94 -6.77
C GLU A 138 11.90 -13.93 -6.12
N SER A 139 11.05 -14.55 -6.89
CA SER A 139 10.02 -15.50 -6.40
C SER A 139 9.04 -14.86 -5.40
N VAL A 140 8.75 -13.58 -5.56
CA VAL A 140 7.87 -12.84 -4.66
C VAL A 140 6.45 -13.43 -4.70
N PRO A 141 5.82 -13.70 -3.53
CA PRO A 141 4.49 -14.31 -3.50
C PRO A 141 3.39 -13.40 -4.04
N VAL A 142 2.54 -13.94 -4.92
CA VAL A 142 1.38 -13.21 -5.46
C VAL A 142 0.38 -12.81 -4.37
N SER A 143 0.32 -13.54 -3.28
CA SER A 143 -0.62 -13.32 -2.18
C SER A 143 -0.18 -12.21 -1.23
N SER A 144 1.09 -11.76 -1.30
CA SER A 144 1.60 -10.67 -0.47
C SER A 144 1.93 -9.41 -1.28
N THR A 145 1.47 -9.34 -2.54
CA THR A 145 1.84 -8.27 -3.48
C THR A 145 0.61 -7.75 -4.20
N VAL A 146 0.47 -6.43 -4.30
CA VAL A 146 -0.59 -5.81 -5.09
C VAL A 146 -0.04 -4.66 -5.93
N PHE A 147 -0.38 -4.65 -7.23
CA PHE A 147 -0.20 -3.49 -8.09
C PHE A 147 -1.39 -2.56 -7.94
N TYR A 148 -1.17 -1.26 -7.83
CA TYR A 148 -2.27 -0.33 -7.90
C TYR A 148 -1.86 1.02 -8.53
N SER A 149 -2.84 1.80 -8.92
CA SER A 149 -2.61 3.13 -9.50
C SER A 149 -3.89 3.97 -9.39
N PHE A 150 -3.70 5.27 -9.33
CA PHE A 150 -4.81 6.22 -9.48
C PHE A 150 -5.28 6.31 -10.93
N ASP A 151 -4.42 5.97 -11.91
CA ASP A 151 -4.81 6.05 -13.31
C ASP A 151 -5.72 4.89 -13.68
N PRO A 152 -6.88 5.17 -14.29
CA PRO A 152 -7.83 4.11 -14.66
C PRO A 152 -7.30 3.09 -15.67
N CYS A 153 -6.24 3.41 -16.40
CA CYS A 153 -5.68 2.46 -17.39
C CYS A 153 -5.06 1.22 -16.73
N ILE A 154 -4.78 1.29 -15.41
CA ILE A 154 -4.19 0.15 -14.65
C ILE A 154 -4.98 -1.16 -14.88
N THR A 155 -6.30 -1.08 -14.97
CA THR A 155 -7.13 -2.27 -15.19
C THR A 155 -6.77 -2.97 -16.51
N LYS A 156 -6.71 -2.19 -17.61
CA LYS A 156 -6.38 -2.76 -18.93
C LYS A 156 -4.91 -3.17 -19.03
N VAL A 157 -4.04 -2.47 -18.33
CA VAL A 157 -2.61 -2.77 -18.27
C VAL A 157 -2.41 -4.10 -17.54
N ALA A 158 -3.06 -4.27 -16.40
CA ALA A 158 -2.93 -5.49 -15.60
C ALA A 158 -3.48 -6.72 -16.34
N GLU A 159 -4.58 -6.58 -17.02
CA GLU A 159 -5.11 -7.65 -17.87
C GLU A 159 -4.09 -8.24 -18.84
N UNK A 160 -3.09 -7.41 -18.96
CA UNK A 160 -2.21 -7.75 -19.88
C UNK A 160 -0.92 -8.10 -19.41
N HIS A 161 -0.63 -7.51 -18.42
CA HIS A 161 0.81 -7.51 -18.08
C HIS A 161 1.14 -7.93 -16.64
N SER A 162 0.13 -8.08 -15.76
CA SER A 162 0.41 -8.37 -14.34
C SER A 162 0.77 -9.83 -14.04
N GLY A 163 0.65 -10.72 -15.00
CA GLY A 163 0.82 -12.15 -14.73
C GLY A 163 -0.21 -12.63 -13.72
N ASP A 164 0.23 -13.37 -12.72
CA ASP A 164 -0.64 -13.85 -11.64
C ASP A 164 -0.86 -12.82 -10.54
N TYR A 165 -0.10 -11.72 -10.53
CA TYR A 165 -0.21 -10.70 -9.49
C TYR A 165 -1.53 -9.94 -9.59
N ARG A 166 -2.09 -9.64 -8.44
CA ARG A 166 -3.38 -8.94 -8.35
C ARG A 166 -3.20 -7.43 -8.48
N HIS A 167 -4.27 -6.76 -8.92
CA HIS A 167 -4.27 -5.31 -9.02
C HIS A 167 -5.52 -4.70 -8.41
N ALA A 168 -5.44 -3.43 -8.04
CA ALA A 168 -6.55 -2.64 -7.52
C ALA A 168 -6.50 -1.21 -8.07
N ARG A 169 -7.60 -0.50 -8.00
CA ARG A 169 -7.66 0.92 -8.37
C ARG A 169 -7.71 1.77 -7.11
N LEU A 170 -6.78 2.70 -7.01
CA LEU A 170 -6.79 3.70 -5.94
C LEU A 170 -7.98 4.65 -6.11
N MET A 171 -8.65 4.96 -5.00
CA MET A 171 -9.83 5.82 -4.98
C MET A 171 -9.72 6.86 -3.85
N PRO A 172 -10.02 8.13 -4.08
CA PRO A 172 -10.65 8.69 -5.28
C PRO A 172 -9.69 8.80 -6.47
N LYS A 173 -10.20 9.03 -7.64
CA LYS A 173 -9.38 9.33 -8.81
C LYS A 173 -8.71 10.70 -8.61
N LEU A 174 -7.39 10.71 -8.68
CA LEU A 174 -6.59 11.93 -8.55
C LEU A 174 -5.93 12.28 -9.87
N UNK A 175 -5.75 13.38 -10.23
CA UNK A 175 -5.22 13.71 -11.09
C UNK A 175 -4.06 13.92 -10.79
N GLN A 176 -3.10 13.52 -10.94
CA GLN A 176 -1.70 13.60 -10.56
C GLN A 176 -0.93 14.75 -11.25
N TRP A 177 -1.56 15.89 -11.35
CA TRP A 177 -0.91 17.09 -11.89
C TRP A 177 -1.34 18.31 -11.09
N GLY A 178 -0.42 19.24 -10.91
CA GLY A 178 -0.61 20.42 -10.06
C GLY A 178 -0.31 20.11 -8.58
N GLY A 179 -0.35 21.10 -7.76
CA GLY A 179 -0.14 20.95 -6.31
C GLY A 179 -1.37 20.38 -5.56
N UNK A 180 -1.32 20.12 -4.48
CA UNK A 180 -2.19 19.58 -3.71
C UNK A 180 -3.50 20.04 -3.76
N LYS A 181 -3.61 21.39 -3.55
CA LYS A 181 -4.91 22.08 -3.64
C LYS A 181 -5.60 21.78 -4.96
N VAL A 182 -4.87 21.80 -6.06
CA VAL A 182 -5.40 21.50 -7.40
C VAL A 182 -5.84 20.05 -7.49
N GLN A 183 -5.02 19.12 -7.00
CA GLN A 183 -5.35 17.70 -7.00
C GLN A 183 -6.59 17.40 -6.17
N ARG A 184 -6.71 18.00 -4.98
CA ARG A 184 -7.91 17.87 -4.12
C ARG A 184 -9.15 18.42 -4.79
N ALA A 185 -9.04 19.59 -5.40
CA ALA A 185 -10.15 20.20 -6.13
C ALA A 185 -10.57 19.33 -7.33
N ALA A 186 -9.60 18.77 -8.05
CA ALA A 186 -9.85 17.88 -9.18
C ALA A 186 -10.44 16.53 -8.73
N ALA A 187 -10.16 16.10 -7.50
CA ALA A 187 -10.72 14.85 -6.94
C ALA A 187 -12.16 15.01 -6.45
N PHE A 188 -12.61 16.24 -6.18
CA PHE A 188 -13.92 16.50 -5.59
C PHE A 188 -15.09 15.89 -6.37
N PRO A 189 -15.16 15.98 -7.72
CA PRO A 189 -16.20 15.28 -8.47
C PRO A 189 -16.21 13.76 -8.24
N SER A 190 -15.04 13.17 -8.04
CA SER A 190 -14.93 11.74 -7.73
C SER A 190 -15.55 11.41 -6.37
N PHE A 191 -15.33 12.28 -5.36
CA PHE A 191 -15.97 12.11 -4.04
C PHE A 191 -17.50 12.19 -4.14
N ILE A 192 -18.04 13.15 -4.90
CA ILE A 192 -19.48 13.32 -5.04
C ILE A 192 -20.13 12.14 -5.79
N SER A 193 -19.48 11.66 -6.84
CA SER A 193 -20.06 10.71 -7.78
C SER A 193 -19.82 9.24 -7.40
N THR A 194 -18.88 8.97 -6.49
CA THR A 194 -18.46 7.60 -6.22
C THR A 194 -18.62 7.25 -4.73
N SER A 195 -19.65 6.48 -4.42
CA SER A 195 -19.91 5.99 -3.05
C SER A 195 -19.09 4.74 -2.73
N VAL A 196 -18.90 4.46 -1.45
CA VAL A 196 -18.21 3.25 -0.97
C VAL A 196 -18.84 1.97 -1.56
N PRO A 197 -20.19 1.81 -1.59
CA PRO A 197 -20.78 0.64 -2.26
C PRO A 197 -20.39 0.49 -3.72
N ARG A 198 -20.35 1.61 -4.47
CA ARG A 198 -19.93 1.59 -5.89
C ARG A 198 -18.46 1.19 -6.04
N MET A 199 -17.58 1.70 -5.14
CA MET A 199 -16.16 1.37 -5.16
C MET A 199 -15.96 -0.13 -4.89
N LEU A 200 -16.59 -0.66 -3.86
CA LEU A 200 -16.54 -2.09 -3.52
C LEU A 200 -17.04 -2.95 -4.69
N SER A 201 -18.20 -2.58 -5.27
CA SER A 201 -18.75 -3.30 -6.42
C SER A 201 -17.78 -3.30 -7.60
N ARG A 202 -17.14 -2.17 -7.87
CA ARG A 202 -16.16 -2.05 -8.95
C ARG A 202 -14.93 -2.93 -8.71
N GLN A 203 -14.37 -2.88 -7.50
CA GLN A 203 -13.19 -3.71 -7.16
C GLN A 203 -13.50 -5.21 -7.29
N ARG A 204 -14.66 -5.63 -6.77
CA ARG A 204 -15.08 -7.03 -6.90
C ARG A 204 -15.23 -7.48 -8.35
N LYS A 205 -15.79 -6.63 -9.21
CA LYS A 205 -15.94 -6.92 -10.65
C LYS A 205 -14.59 -7.02 -11.36
N LEU A 206 -13.56 -6.35 -10.83
CA LEU A 206 -12.20 -6.42 -11.35
C LEU A 206 -11.41 -7.61 -10.79
N GLY A 207 -11.99 -8.36 -9.86
CA GLY A 207 -11.24 -9.41 -9.16
C GLY A 207 -10.14 -8.85 -8.24
N ALA A 208 -10.24 -7.57 -7.88
CA ALA A 208 -9.23 -6.94 -7.02
C ALA A 208 -9.28 -7.56 -5.62
N PRO A 209 -8.12 -7.84 -5.02
CA PRO A 209 -8.08 -8.52 -3.71
C PRO A 209 -8.50 -7.60 -2.57
N MET A 210 -8.48 -6.29 -2.78
CA MET A 210 -8.80 -5.31 -1.75
C MET A 210 -9.28 -4.00 -2.38
N LEU A 211 -9.87 -3.14 -1.56
CA LEU A 211 -10.21 -1.76 -1.92
C LEU A 211 -9.24 -0.80 -1.22
N PRO A 212 -8.34 -0.13 -1.95
CA PRO A 212 -7.57 0.96 -1.36
C PRO A 212 -8.46 2.21 -1.30
N LEU A 213 -8.68 2.73 -0.09
CA LEU A 213 -9.73 3.72 0.18
C LEU A 213 -9.19 4.91 0.97
N ALA A 214 -9.46 6.12 0.51
CA ALA A 214 -9.13 7.33 1.27
C ALA A 214 -9.96 7.42 2.56
N LEU A 215 -9.33 7.79 3.68
CA LEU A 215 -9.96 7.89 5.01
C LEU A 215 -11.21 8.78 5.00
N GLU A 216 -11.24 9.82 4.18
CA GLU A 216 -12.35 10.76 4.07
C GLU A 216 -13.70 10.10 3.71
N TYR A 217 -13.67 8.91 3.14
CA TYR A 217 -14.91 8.14 2.89
C TYR A 217 -15.47 7.49 4.16
N LEU A 218 -14.65 7.35 5.20
CA LEU A 218 -15.03 6.69 6.46
C LEU A 218 -15.13 7.67 7.64
N GLU A 219 -14.42 8.79 7.57
CA GLU A 219 -14.43 9.83 8.62
C GLU A 219 -14.57 11.23 8.01
N GLY A 220 -15.01 12.16 8.81
CA GLY A 220 -15.23 13.54 8.36
C GLY A 220 -16.58 13.73 7.67
N TRP A 221 -16.83 14.94 7.18
CA TRP A 221 -18.11 15.29 6.57
C TRP A 221 -18.30 14.68 5.18
N THR A 222 -17.21 14.42 4.47
CA THR A 222 -17.23 13.85 3.13
C THR A 222 -17.83 12.45 3.07
N ARG A 223 -17.78 11.71 4.19
CA ARG A 223 -18.41 10.38 4.29
C ARG A 223 -19.92 10.41 4.08
N HIS A 224 -20.54 11.58 4.20
CA HIS A 224 -21.99 11.75 4.01
C HIS A 224 -22.36 12.02 2.55
N ILE A 225 -21.39 12.02 1.64
CA ILE A 225 -21.59 12.25 0.21
C ILE A 225 -21.25 10.97 -0.56
N PRO A 226 -22.12 10.51 -1.51
CA PRO A 226 -23.49 10.99 -1.80
C PRO A 226 -24.48 10.70 -0.66
N ILE A 227 -25.52 11.47 -0.62
CA ILE A 227 -26.58 11.34 0.41
C ILE A 227 -27.13 9.90 0.44
N GLY A 228 -27.35 9.40 1.63
CA GLY A 228 -27.91 8.06 1.86
C GLY A 228 -26.89 6.93 1.85
N THR A 229 -25.60 7.21 1.62
CA THR A 229 -24.55 6.19 1.57
C THR A 229 -23.54 6.30 2.72
N SER A 230 -23.87 7.06 3.76
CA SER A 230 -22.99 7.26 4.93
C SER A 230 -22.54 5.94 5.54
N VAL A 231 -21.24 5.77 5.64
CA VAL A 231 -20.58 4.67 6.35
C VAL A 231 -19.63 5.30 7.37
N GLY A 232 -18.99 4.51 8.22
CA GLY A 232 -18.07 5.07 9.20
C GLY A 232 -17.40 4.02 10.05
N LEU A 233 -16.58 4.45 11.00
CA LEU A 233 -15.77 3.58 11.85
C LEU A 233 -16.39 3.32 13.22
N LYS A 234 -17.60 3.83 13.48
CA LYS A 234 -18.30 3.69 14.79
C LYS A 234 -19.80 3.47 14.62
N GLY A 235 -20.39 2.76 15.57
CA GLY A 235 -21.85 2.61 15.71
C GLY A 235 -22.53 2.13 14.44
N ARG A 236 -23.66 2.73 14.09
CA ARG A 236 -24.46 2.37 12.90
C ARG A 236 -23.67 2.53 11.59
N GLY A 237 -22.73 3.49 11.53
CA GLY A 237 -21.90 3.68 10.35
C GLY A 237 -20.97 2.48 10.08
N LEU A 238 -20.39 1.93 11.14
CA LEU A 238 -19.53 0.74 11.04
C LEU A 238 -20.37 -0.51 10.69
N GLN A 239 -21.53 -0.66 11.35
CA GLN A 239 -22.44 -1.77 11.04
C GLN A 239 -22.79 -1.76 9.54
N ARG A 240 -23.23 -0.61 9.04
CA ARG A 240 -23.58 -0.44 7.63
C ARG A 240 -22.38 -0.71 6.69
N PHE A 241 -21.19 -0.24 7.08
CA PHE A 241 -19.96 -0.49 6.31
C PHE A 241 -19.69 -1.99 6.21
N ASN A 242 -19.78 -2.71 7.32
CA ASN A 242 -19.56 -4.17 7.34
C ASN A 242 -20.59 -4.92 6.50
N GLU A 243 -21.86 -4.51 6.54
CA GLU A 243 -22.93 -5.07 5.70
C GLU A 243 -22.64 -4.89 4.20
N ILE A 244 -22.09 -3.72 3.83
CA ILE A 244 -21.76 -3.39 2.44
C ILE A 244 -20.49 -4.12 1.98
N ARG A 245 -19.43 -4.13 2.80
CA ARG A 245 -18.16 -4.73 2.39
C ARG A 245 -18.18 -6.26 2.42
N LYS A 246 -19.04 -6.87 3.25
CA LYS A 246 -19.19 -8.34 3.32
C LYS A 246 -17.84 -9.05 3.42
N GLY A 247 -16.99 -8.59 4.33
CA GLY A 247 -15.66 -9.16 4.52
C GLY A 247 -14.59 -8.74 3.51
N HIS A 248 -14.95 -8.07 2.41
CA HIS A 248 -13.96 -7.65 1.41
C HIS A 248 -12.86 -6.78 2.05
N PRO A 249 -11.56 -7.09 1.83
CA PRO A 249 -10.48 -6.33 2.44
C PRO A 249 -10.50 -4.85 2.04
N VAL A 250 -10.19 -3.96 2.99
CA VAL A 250 -10.12 -2.51 2.73
C VAL A 250 -8.85 -1.98 3.37
N TYR A 251 -8.05 -1.28 2.59
CA TYR A 251 -6.77 -0.68 3.00
C TYR A 251 -6.95 0.84 2.96
N VAL A 252 -6.77 1.48 4.10
CA VAL A 252 -7.15 2.89 4.29
C VAL A 252 -5.90 3.78 4.35
N TRP A 253 -5.91 4.83 3.53
CA TRP A 253 -4.84 5.84 3.51
C TRP A 253 -5.43 7.26 3.51
N PRO A 254 -4.74 8.24 4.08
CA PRO A 254 -3.70 8.06 5.09
C PRO A 254 -4.31 7.51 6.39
N ALA A 255 -3.53 6.80 7.17
CA ALA A 255 -3.97 6.33 8.48
C ALA A 255 -3.20 7.09 9.57
N PRO A 256 -3.76 8.18 10.11
CA PRO A 256 -3.13 8.87 11.23
C PRO A 256 -3.07 7.99 12.49
N LEU A 257 -2.05 8.20 13.31
CA LEU A 257 -1.79 7.40 14.51
C LEU A 257 -3.01 7.24 15.42
N ASP A 258 -3.80 8.31 15.60
CA ASP A 258 -5.00 8.29 16.46
C ASP A 258 -6.18 7.52 15.84
N VAL A 259 -6.13 7.25 14.54
CA VAL A 259 -7.20 6.54 13.81
C VAL A 259 -6.87 5.04 13.66
N GLU A 260 -5.58 4.69 13.64
CA GLU A 260 -5.13 3.29 13.45
C GLU A 260 -5.87 2.28 14.34
N PRO A 261 -6.02 2.51 15.67
CA PRO A 261 -6.70 1.51 16.51
C PRO A 261 -8.16 1.26 16.09
N ARG A 262 -8.84 2.29 15.59
CA ARG A 262 -10.23 2.16 15.11
C ARG A 262 -10.28 1.39 13.78
N LEU A 263 -9.32 1.63 12.89
CA LEU A 263 -9.25 0.91 11.62
C LEU A 263 -8.96 -0.58 11.87
N LEU A 264 -7.90 -0.87 12.62
CA LEU A 264 -7.51 -2.24 12.95
C LEU A 264 -8.62 -2.97 13.72
N GLY A 265 -9.24 -2.27 14.69
CA GLY A 265 -10.38 -2.82 15.46
C GLY A 265 -11.59 -3.14 14.58
N ALA A 266 -11.77 -2.39 13.49
CA ALA A 266 -12.84 -2.64 12.51
C ALA A 266 -12.45 -3.72 11.46
N GLY A 267 -11.25 -4.29 11.55
CA GLY A 267 -10.77 -5.29 10.61
C GLY A 267 -10.33 -4.68 9.27
N LEU A 268 -9.75 -3.47 9.31
CA LEU A 268 -9.25 -2.76 8.13
C LEU A 268 -7.74 -2.60 8.23
N SER A 269 -7.06 -2.62 7.11
CA SER A 269 -5.62 -2.36 7.06
C SER A 269 -5.34 -0.86 6.99
N CYS A 270 -4.23 -0.46 7.60
CA CYS A 270 -3.78 0.94 7.68
C CYS A 270 -2.56 1.15 6.81
N ILE A 271 -2.58 2.17 5.95
CA ILE A 271 -1.38 2.66 5.27
C ILE A 271 -0.99 3.95 6.01
N SER A 272 0.01 3.83 6.89
CA SER A 272 0.31 4.83 7.92
C SER A 272 1.46 5.75 7.51
N ASP A 273 1.28 7.04 7.83
CA ASP A 273 2.33 8.05 7.65
C ASP A 273 3.25 8.17 8.89
N THR A 274 3.06 7.32 9.90
CA THR A 274 3.77 7.42 11.18
C THR A 274 4.38 6.05 11.54
N MET A 275 5.63 5.84 11.14
CA MET A 275 6.28 4.53 11.30
C MET A 275 7.40 4.50 12.34
N ASP A 276 7.46 5.48 13.24
CA ASP A 276 8.38 5.40 14.39
C ASP A 276 7.92 4.26 15.32
N SER A 277 8.75 3.23 15.48
CA SER A 277 8.45 2.04 16.28
C SER A 277 8.38 2.33 17.78
N ASN A 278 8.89 3.49 18.22
CA ASN A 278 8.87 3.87 19.64
C ASN A 278 7.57 4.57 20.06
N LEU A 279 6.72 4.94 19.11
CA LEU A 279 5.48 5.65 19.42
C LEU A 279 4.41 4.72 19.98
N GLN A 280 3.66 5.24 20.93
CA GLN A 280 2.46 4.61 21.48
C GLN A 280 1.21 5.29 20.93
N TYR A 281 0.08 4.62 21.00
CA TYR A 281 -1.20 5.24 20.69
C TYR A 281 -1.58 6.29 21.74
N PRO A 282 -2.41 7.26 21.38
CA PRO A 282 -2.91 8.23 22.36
C PRO A 282 -3.51 7.51 23.56
N GLY A 283 -3.15 7.97 24.77
CA GLY A 283 -3.56 7.33 26.03
C GLY A 283 -2.59 6.29 26.54
N GLY A 284 -1.41 6.14 25.90
CA GLY A 284 -0.36 5.22 26.34
C GLY A 284 -0.60 3.75 25.98
N LEU A 285 -1.56 3.48 25.10
CA LEU A 285 -1.81 2.12 24.63
C LEU A 285 -0.66 1.64 23.75
N GLU A 286 -0.17 0.46 24.00
CA GLU A 286 0.91 -0.15 23.21
C GLU A 286 0.49 -0.27 21.73
N ARG A 287 1.40 0.15 20.85
CA ARG A 287 1.21 0.05 19.41
C ARG A 287 1.94 -1.18 18.88
N CYS A 288 1.17 -2.12 18.33
CA CYS A 288 1.76 -3.21 17.58
C CYS A 288 1.81 -2.82 16.10
N MET A 289 3.00 -2.63 15.56
CA MET A 289 3.17 -2.28 14.15
C MET A 289 3.05 -3.50 13.23
N ARG A 290 3.06 -4.69 13.80
CA ARG A 290 2.96 -5.96 13.07
C ARG A 290 1.76 -6.79 13.55
N PRO A 291 0.53 -6.21 13.57
CA PRO A 291 -0.61 -6.93 14.15
C PRO A 291 -0.99 -8.21 13.39
N ALA A 292 -0.73 -8.27 12.08
CA ALA A 292 -1.01 -9.46 11.28
C ALA A 292 0.16 -10.45 11.28
N THR A 293 1.39 -9.96 11.08
CA THR A 293 2.58 -10.83 10.98
C THR A 293 3.16 -11.23 12.33
N MET A 294 2.70 -10.60 13.42
CA MET A 294 3.06 -10.95 14.82
C MET A 294 1.78 -11.11 15.64
N PRO A 295 0.91 -12.08 15.31
CA PRO A 295 -0.33 -12.24 16.08
C PRO A 295 -0.04 -12.69 17.51
N GLU A 296 -0.98 -12.40 18.40
CA GLU A 296 -0.90 -12.81 19.79
C GLU A 296 -1.46 -14.23 19.96
N ILE A 297 -0.62 -15.13 20.48
CA ILE A 297 -0.95 -16.51 20.77
C ILE A 297 -0.60 -16.76 22.25
N GLU A 298 -1.61 -17.10 23.05
CA GLU A 298 -1.44 -17.38 24.49
C GLU A 298 -0.71 -16.26 25.26
N GLY A 299 -0.94 -15.01 24.84
CA GLY A 299 -0.36 -13.84 25.52
C GLY A 299 1.03 -13.44 25.04
N ALA A 300 1.57 -14.13 24.05
CA ALA A 300 2.86 -13.78 23.46
C ALA A 300 2.68 -13.46 21.96
N ARG A 301 3.48 -12.53 21.45
CA ARG A 301 3.51 -12.25 20.01
C ARG A 301 4.55 -13.13 19.34
N MET A 302 4.13 -13.81 18.28
CA MET A 302 5.00 -14.75 17.56
C MET A 302 4.97 -14.42 16.05
N PRO A 303 6.13 -14.49 15.38
CA PRO A 303 6.17 -14.28 13.92
C PRO A 303 5.30 -15.30 13.19
N TRP A 304 4.51 -14.82 12.21
CA TRP A 304 3.58 -15.65 11.44
C TRP A 304 4.24 -16.91 10.85
N ASN A 305 5.44 -16.74 10.30
CA ASN A 305 6.17 -17.84 9.67
C ASN A 305 6.71 -18.88 10.66
N GLU A 306 6.79 -18.53 11.95
CA GLU A 306 7.30 -19.43 13.00
C GLU A 306 6.19 -20.22 13.71
N ILE A 307 4.94 -19.79 13.62
CA ILE A 307 3.82 -20.48 14.30
C ILE A 307 3.37 -21.71 13.51
N SER A 308 2.90 -22.71 14.22
CA SER A 308 2.44 -23.95 13.62
C SER A 308 1.21 -23.76 12.74
N LYS A 309 0.98 -24.68 11.82
CA LYS A 309 -0.21 -24.64 10.92
C LYS A 309 -1.51 -24.63 11.73
N GLU A 310 -1.57 -25.40 12.81
CA GLU A 310 -2.74 -25.49 13.69
C GLU A 310 -3.02 -24.15 14.38
N GLU A 311 -1.98 -23.49 14.87
CA GLU A 311 -2.10 -22.17 15.50
C GLU A 311 -2.51 -21.11 14.48
N ARG A 312 -1.90 -21.10 13.27
CA ARG A 312 -2.31 -20.20 12.18
C ARG A 312 -3.80 -20.35 11.86
N ARG A 313 -4.26 -21.61 11.75
CA ARG A 313 -5.68 -21.91 11.52
C ARG A 313 -6.55 -21.34 12.66
N GLY A 314 -6.12 -21.51 13.90
CA GLY A 314 -6.81 -20.96 15.08
C GLY A 314 -6.91 -19.43 15.03
N VAL A 315 -5.81 -18.75 14.69
CA VAL A 315 -5.76 -17.29 14.56
C VAL A 315 -6.72 -16.82 13.46
N VAL A 316 -6.65 -17.43 12.28
CA VAL A 316 -7.50 -17.08 11.13
C VAL A 316 -8.99 -17.26 11.47
N GLN A 317 -9.33 -18.36 12.18
CA GLN A 317 -10.72 -18.61 12.61
C GLN A 317 -11.22 -17.53 13.57
N LYS A 318 -10.38 -17.11 14.54
CA LYS A 318 -10.71 -16.02 15.47
C LYS A 318 -10.96 -14.71 14.72
N TRP A 319 -10.07 -14.36 13.79
CA TRP A 319 -10.18 -13.16 12.95
C TRP A 319 -11.43 -13.19 12.07
N ARG A 320 -11.67 -14.32 11.40
CA ARG A 320 -12.82 -14.51 10.52
C ARG A 320 -14.13 -14.31 11.30
N LYS A 321 -14.22 -14.88 12.48
CA LYS A 321 -15.39 -14.72 13.36
C LYS A 321 -15.54 -13.27 13.83
N ARG A 322 -14.43 -12.64 14.26
CA ARG A 322 -14.44 -11.26 14.79
C ARG A 322 -14.89 -10.26 13.72
N TRP A 323 -14.44 -10.42 12.49
CA TRP A 323 -14.67 -9.43 11.43
C TRP A 323 -15.63 -9.91 10.32
N SER A 324 -16.26 -11.06 10.50
CA SER A 324 -17.26 -11.64 9.57
C SER A 324 -16.72 -11.71 8.11
N TRP A 325 -15.52 -12.29 7.96
CA TRP A 325 -14.91 -12.45 6.63
C TRP A 325 -15.77 -13.36 5.74
N SER A 326 -15.88 -13.02 4.45
CA SER A 326 -16.66 -13.77 3.47
C SER A 326 -15.95 -15.04 2.98
N ALA A 327 -14.62 -15.10 3.09
CA ALA A 327 -13.83 -16.25 2.63
C ALA A 327 -14.20 -17.52 3.42
N THR A 328 -14.23 -18.64 2.74
CA THR A 328 -14.51 -19.94 3.41
C THR A 328 -13.28 -20.36 4.24
N PRO A 329 -13.48 -21.25 5.22
CA PRO A 329 -12.32 -21.77 5.97
C PRO A 329 -11.30 -22.46 5.07
N GLU A 330 -11.76 -23.14 4.01
CA GLU A 330 -10.90 -23.84 3.05
C GLU A 330 -10.04 -22.85 2.25
N GLU A 331 -10.64 -21.77 1.75
CA GLU A 331 -9.91 -20.70 1.04
C GLU A 331 -8.84 -20.07 1.94
N LEU A 332 -9.18 -19.79 3.19
CA LEU A 332 -8.24 -19.22 4.15
C LEU A 332 -7.13 -20.20 4.52
N ASP A 333 -7.45 -21.49 4.60
CA ASP A 333 -6.47 -22.53 4.92
C ASP A 333 -5.41 -22.65 3.80
N GLU A 334 -5.85 -22.60 2.55
CA GLU A 334 -4.94 -22.63 1.39
C GLU A 334 -3.98 -21.43 1.41
N ILE A 335 -4.50 -20.24 1.66
CA ILE A 335 -3.69 -19.00 1.69
C ILE A 335 -2.73 -19.02 2.90
N SER A 336 -3.15 -19.61 4.02
CA SER A 336 -2.41 -19.58 5.29
C SER A 336 -1.42 -20.72 5.47
N THR A 337 -1.18 -21.54 4.42
CA THR A 337 -0.31 -22.71 4.55
C THR A 337 1.18 -22.39 4.59
N ALA A 338 1.57 -21.28 4.05
CA ALA A 338 2.99 -20.90 3.96
C ALA A 338 3.27 -19.59 4.72
N SER A 339 4.14 -18.80 4.20
CA SER A 339 4.49 -17.46 4.73
C SER A 339 3.39 -16.44 4.54
N THR A 340 2.48 -16.65 3.62
CA THR A 340 1.47 -15.66 3.22
C THR A 340 0.29 -15.59 4.20
N LEU A 341 -0.29 -14.43 4.29
CA LEU A 341 -1.45 -14.12 5.12
C LEU A 341 -2.69 -13.85 4.25
N PRO A 342 -3.91 -14.21 4.71
CA PRO A 342 -5.12 -13.85 3.96
C PRO A 342 -5.20 -12.34 3.73
N TRP A 343 -5.75 -11.93 2.60
CA TRP A 343 -5.92 -10.50 2.26
C TRP A 343 -6.72 -9.76 3.32
N GLU A 344 -7.63 -10.46 3.99
CA GLU A 344 -8.52 -9.91 5.01
C GLU A 344 -7.81 -9.57 6.33
N ALA A 345 -6.63 -10.12 6.60
CA ALA A 345 -5.90 -9.86 7.85
C ALA A 345 -5.55 -8.37 7.95
N PRO A 346 -6.00 -7.68 9.03
CA PRO A 346 -5.73 -6.25 9.16
C PRO A 346 -4.25 -5.97 9.40
N ARG A 347 -3.66 -5.20 8.52
CA ARG A 347 -2.21 -4.91 8.50
C ARG A 347 -1.93 -3.45 8.82
N LEU A 348 -0.78 -3.20 9.40
CA LEU A 348 -0.19 -1.87 9.48
C LEU A 348 0.93 -1.81 8.44
N ILE A 349 0.80 -0.90 7.46
CA ILE A 349 1.68 -0.81 6.29
C ILE A 349 2.34 0.57 6.29
N GLY A 350 3.66 0.61 6.13
CA GLY A 350 4.39 1.86 6.05
C GLY A 350 4.20 2.55 4.69
N HIS A 351 3.51 3.69 4.69
CA HIS A 351 3.30 4.51 3.49
C HIS A 351 4.66 5.04 3.04
N ARG A 352 5.09 4.76 1.81
CA ARG A 352 6.41 5.13 1.29
C ARG A 352 7.54 4.66 2.21
N GLY A 353 7.34 3.51 2.85
CA GLY A 353 8.25 2.95 3.86
C GLY A 353 7.95 3.45 5.27
N VAL A 354 8.17 4.72 5.55
CA VAL A 354 8.10 5.30 6.91
C VAL A 354 7.12 6.48 7.06
N GLY A 355 6.34 6.75 6.03
CA GLY A 355 5.40 7.89 6.00
C GLY A 355 5.96 9.09 5.24
N LYS A 356 5.05 9.97 4.87
CA LYS A 356 5.36 11.17 4.08
C LYS A 356 6.31 12.12 4.81
N ASP A 357 7.21 12.72 4.05
CA ASP A 357 8.03 13.82 4.56
C ASP A 357 7.20 15.11 4.66
N PRO A 358 7.52 16.01 5.61
CA PRO A 358 6.79 17.27 5.72
C PRO A 358 6.88 18.07 4.42
N GLY A 359 5.72 18.44 3.89
CA GLY A 359 5.63 19.26 2.67
C GLY A 359 5.48 18.49 1.36
N THR A 360 5.59 17.14 1.38
CA THR A 360 5.34 16.32 0.19
C THR A 360 3.83 16.12 -0.05
N LEU A 361 3.45 15.79 -1.29
CA LEU A 361 2.04 15.59 -1.70
C LEU A 361 1.46 14.26 -1.24
#